data_a91fc0fabd345e629d3640d5681fca5d
#
_entry.id   a91fc0fabd345e629d3640d5681fca5d
#
_cell.length_a   1.000
_cell.length_b   1.000
_cell.length_c   1.000
_cell.angle_alpha   90.00
_cell.angle_beta   90.00
_cell.angle_gamma   90.00
#
_symmetry.space_group_name_H-M   'P 1'
#
loop_
_entity.id
_entity.type
_entity.pdbx_description
1 polymer ?
#
loop_
_entity_poly.entity_id
_entity_poly.type
_entity_poly.pdbx_seq_one_letter_code
_entity_poly.pdbx_strand_id
1 'polypeptide(L)'
;LHLCDRRQRQMCIRDRNSTLTRYERLPDSLQSKVRPVLWNLGQNTAGLAVRFRTNSTTVSAQWTVRFDKVMKHMALTGIKGLDLYCLEDTVWRFAGVGRPSGKENKATLVAHMEPKMREFLLYLPLYDGITDLQIGVDSLSEILLPAINLPVREKPIVFYGTSILQGGCATRPGMAHTNILSRWLNRETINLGFSGNGLLDVEIAEIMAHIDASVYVLDFVPNCQAARIDSLAERFYKVIRERQPYTPILFVENPVYPYSFYNKQVADDIASRNESINRIFHRLKEKGDKNIWLLKSENMIGHDGEATVDGEHFTDLGFMRYAEFLYPILQKHLSLIHI
;
A
#
# COMPACT_ATOMS: atom_id res chain seq x y z
N LEU A 1 -13.09 -23.02 -14.85
CA LEU A 1 -12.74 -22.20 -13.68
C LEU A 1 -11.84 -23.02 -12.76
N HIS A 2 -10.54 -22.75 -12.77
CA HIS A 2 -9.61 -23.32 -11.80
C HIS A 2 -9.43 -22.33 -10.65
N LEU A 3 -9.63 -22.80 -9.42
CA LEU A 3 -9.39 -22.06 -8.21
C LEU A 3 -7.87 -21.92 -8.00
N CYS A 4 -7.38 -20.71 -7.94
CA CYS A 4 -5.99 -20.46 -7.53
C CYS A 4 -5.84 -20.76 -6.04
N ASP A 5 -4.98 -21.74 -5.69
CA ASP A 5 -4.83 -22.27 -4.36
C ASP A 5 -4.21 -21.28 -3.36
N ARG A 6 -4.40 -21.60 -2.09
CA ARG A 6 -4.19 -20.84 -0.85
C ARG A 6 -2.78 -20.29 -0.61
N ARG A 7 -1.77 -20.61 -1.44
CA ARG A 7 -0.34 -20.38 -1.12
C ARG A 7 0.30 -19.14 -1.74
N GLN A 8 -0.43 -18.29 -2.49
CA GLN A 8 0.14 -17.28 -3.38
C GLN A 8 -0.26 -15.86 -3.07
N ARG A 9 -0.15 -15.45 -1.83
CA ARG A 9 -0.45 -14.08 -1.46
C ARG A 9 0.84 -13.35 -1.16
N GLN A 10 1.07 -12.26 -1.86
CA GLN A 10 1.86 -11.18 -1.33
C GLN A 10 1.06 -10.58 -0.18
N MET A 11 1.34 -10.97 1.00
CA MET A 11 0.68 -10.43 2.17
C MET A 11 1.59 -10.43 3.40
N CYS A 12 1.51 -9.47 3.99
CA CYS A 12 2.16 -8.68 4.97
C CYS A 12 2.24 -9.17 6.38
N ILE A 13 1.56 -10.18 6.81
CA ILE A 13 1.67 -10.71 8.16
C ILE A 13 1.88 -12.20 8.04
N ARG A 14 3.02 -12.68 8.52
CA ARG A 14 3.45 -14.08 8.38
C ARG A 14 2.52 -15.12 9.02
N ASP A 15 1.58 -14.71 9.87
CA ASP A 15 0.61 -15.59 10.54
C ASP A 15 -0.77 -15.53 9.88
N ARG A 16 -0.87 -16.14 8.72
CA ARG A 16 -2.12 -16.19 7.93
C ARG A 16 -3.21 -17.12 8.48
N ASN A 17 -2.89 -17.88 9.48
CA ASN A 17 -3.88 -18.69 10.21
C ASN A 17 -4.67 -17.83 11.22
N SER A 18 -4.35 -16.54 11.32
CA SER A 18 -4.88 -15.61 12.32
C SER A 18 -5.83 -14.54 11.76
N THR A 19 -6.28 -14.64 10.50
CA THR A 19 -7.28 -13.72 9.92
C THR A 19 -8.64 -14.40 9.73
N LEU A 20 -9.75 -13.68 10.09
CA LEU A 20 -11.12 -14.17 9.94
C LEU A 20 -11.44 -14.53 8.49
N THR A 21 -10.91 -13.76 7.56
CA THR A 21 -11.02 -14.06 6.15
C THR A 21 -9.67 -14.06 5.44
N ARG A 22 -9.69 -14.59 4.24
CA ARG A 22 -8.51 -14.79 3.42
C ARG A 22 -7.86 -13.49 2.92
N TYR A 23 -8.56 -12.35 2.92
CA TYR A 23 -8.17 -11.10 2.25
C TYR A 23 -8.17 -9.89 3.20
N GLU A 24 -7.88 -10.08 4.48
CA GLU A 24 -7.74 -9.02 5.48
C GLU A 24 -6.28 -8.61 5.68
N ARG A 25 -6.06 -7.34 6.03
CA ARG A 25 -4.73 -6.78 6.26
C ARG A 25 -4.27 -6.90 7.72
N LEU A 26 -5.21 -7.02 8.65
CA LEU A 26 -4.95 -7.11 10.09
C LEU A 26 -5.26 -8.51 10.62
N PRO A 27 -4.52 -9.02 11.61
CA PRO A 27 -4.83 -10.28 12.27
C PRO A 27 -6.06 -10.16 13.17
N ASP A 28 -6.80 -11.26 13.34
CA ASP A 28 -8.03 -11.35 14.14
C ASP A 28 -7.84 -10.88 15.57
N SER A 29 -6.67 -11.13 16.13
CA SER A 29 -6.31 -10.73 17.49
C SER A 29 -6.38 -9.22 17.74
N LEU A 30 -6.46 -8.41 16.69
CA LEU A 30 -6.63 -6.96 16.78
C LEU A 30 -8.08 -6.51 16.80
N GLN A 31 -9.07 -7.36 16.46
CA GLN A 31 -10.47 -6.97 16.35
C GLN A 31 -11.01 -6.28 17.61
N SER A 32 -10.68 -6.81 18.78
CA SER A 32 -11.13 -6.25 20.06
C SER A 32 -10.17 -5.22 20.67
N LYS A 33 -9.01 -4.98 20.05
CA LYS A 33 -7.96 -4.12 20.59
C LYS A 33 -7.86 -2.77 19.90
N VAL A 34 -8.22 -2.71 18.61
CA VAL A 34 -8.17 -1.46 17.84
C VAL A 34 -9.55 -0.81 17.76
N ARG A 35 -9.56 0.47 17.41
CA ARG A 35 -10.81 1.20 17.18
C ARG A 35 -11.65 0.52 16.07
N PRO A 36 -12.99 0.42 16.20
CA PRO A 36 -13.85 -0.25 15.22
C PRO A 36 -13.67 0.27 13.78
N VAL A 37 -13.46 1.57 13.61
CA VAL A 37 -13.20 2.17 12.29
C VAL A 37 -11.89 1.65 11.70
N LEU A 38 -10.83 1.55 12.51
CA LEU A 38 -9.54 1.04 12.08
C LEU A 38 -9.63 -0.44 11.69
N TRP A 39 -10.36 -1.24 12.48
CA TRP A 39 -10.64 -2.64 12.16
C TRP A 39 -11.36 -2.78 10.80
N ASN A 40 -12.41 -2.00 10.58
CA ASN A 40 -13.17 -2.01 9.32
C ASN A 40 -12.30 -1.60 8.12
N LEU A 41 -11.40 -0.63 8.28
CA LEU A 41 -10.43 -0.26 7.25
C LEU A 41 -9.40 -1.38 7.01
N GLY A 42 -9.03 -2.12 8.04
CA GLY A 42 -8.17 -3.31 7.94
C GLY A 42 -8.73 -4.42 7.05
N GLN A 43 -10.06 -4.45 6.86
CA GLN A 43 -10.75 -5.40 5.98
C GLN A 43 -10.73 -4.99 4.50
N ASN A 44 -10.27 -3.78 4.16
CA ASN A 44 -9.99 -3.41 2.76
C ASN A 44 -8.70 -4.09 2.30
N THR A 45 -8.61 -4.37 1.01
CA THR A 45 -7.53 -5.18 0.42
C THR A 45 -6.36 -4.37 -0.14
N ALA A 46 -6.22 -3.08 0.22
CA ALA A 46 -5.15 -2.22 -0.26
C ALA A 46 -3.76 -2.86 -0.10
N GLY A 47 -3.00 -2.93 -1.19
CA GLY A 47 -1.67 -3.55 -1.22
C GLY A 47 -1.67 -5.08 -1.36
N LEU A 48 -2.81 -5.75 -1.24
CA LEU A 48 -2.90 -7.19 -1.47
C LEU A 48 -2.91 -7.51 -2.95
N ALA A 49 -2.25 -8.62 -3.31
CA ALA A 49 -2.22 -9.12 -4.67
C ALA A 49 -2.17 -10.65 -4.72
N VAL A 50 -2.60 -11.20 -5.85
CA VAL A 50 -2.48 -12.63 -6.18
C VAL A 50 -1.51 -12.78 -7.33
N ARG A 51 -0.52 -13.67 -7.18
CA ARG A 51 0.42 -14.02 -8.24
C ARG A 51 0.17 -15.43 -8.73
N PHE A 52 0.20 -15.59 -10.04
CA PHE A 52 0.03 -16.88 -10.72
C PHE A 52 0.70 -16.84 -12.07
N ARG A 53 0.85 -18.02 -12.70
CA ARG A 53 1.23 -18.11 -14.09
C ARG A 53 0.26 -18.97 -14.87
N THR A 54 0.11 -18.66 -16.14
CA THR A 54 -0.74 -19.42 -17.07
C THR A 54 -0.25 -19.29 -18.51
N ASN A 55 -0.54 -20.29 -19.33
CA ASN A 55 -0.36 -20.27 -20.78
C ASN A 55 -1.64 -19.91 -21.53
N SER A 56 -2.67 -19.48 -20.83
CA SER A 56 -3.98 -19.13 -21.40
C SER A 56 -3.91 -17.93 -22.34
N THR A 57 -4.74 -17.94 -23.36
CA THR A 57 -4.97 -16.78 -24.24
C THR A 57 -5.89 -15.75 -23.64
N THR A 58 -6.61 -16.13 -22.57
CA THR A 58 -7.59 -15.29 -21.88
C THR A 58 -7.45 -15.44 -20.36
N VAL A 59 -7.47 -14.32 -19.65
CA VAL A 59 -7.58 -14.31 -18.19
C VAL A 59 -8.83 -13.53 -17.80
N SER A 60 -9.68 -14.13 -17.01
CA SER A 60 -10.90 -13.54 -16.44
C SER A 60 -10.90 -13.64 -14.92
N ALA A 61 -11.74 -12.85 -14.27
CA ALA A 61 -11.96 -12.96 -12.84
C ALA A 61 -13.45 -12.83 -12.49
N GLN A 62 -13.83 -13.51 -11.42
CA GLN A 62 -15.09 -13.30 -10.72
C GLN A 62 -14.75 -12.99 -9.28
N TRP A 63 -15.34 -11.91 -8.72
CA TRP A 63 -15.07 -11.51 -7.35
C TRP A 63 -16.29 -10.90 -6.68
N THR A 64 -16.38 -11.12 -5.38
CA THR A 64 -17.41 -10.52 -4.52
C THR A 64 -16.72 -9.56 -3.56
N VAL A 65 -17.13 -8.29 -3.59
CA VAL A 65 -16.62 -7.30 -2.64
C VAL A 65 -17.38 -7.37 -1.31
N ARG A 66 -16.74 -6.94 -0.23
CA ARG A 66 -17.30 -7.02 1.12
C ARG A 66 -18.40 -5.99 1.37
N PHE A 67 -18.15 -4.74 1.00
CA PHE A 67 -18.96 -3.59 1.41
C PHE A 67 -19.77 -2.98 0.26
N ASP A 68 -19.36 -3.16 -0.98
CA ASP A 68 -19.92 -2.51 -2.18
C ASP A 68 -19.86 -0.97 -2.11
N LYS A 69 -18.70 -0.44 -1.70
CA LYS A 69 -18.51 1.00 -1.48
C LYS A 69 -18.58 1.81 -2.77
N VAL A 70 -19.08 3.04 -2.62
CA VAL A 70 -19.07 4.10 -3.64
C VAL A 70 -18.55 5.37 -3.00
N MET A 71 -17.63 6.07 -3.66
CA MET A 71 -17.07 7.34 -3.22
C MET A 71 -17.18 8.37 -4.35
N LYS A 72 -17.53 9.63 -4.04
CA LYS A 72 -17.81 10.65 -5.07
C LYS A 72 -16.57 11.11 -5.83
N HIS A 73 -15.40 10.99 -5.22
CA HIS A 73 -14.11 11.51 -5.71
C HIS A 73 -13.13 10.42 -6.16
N MET A 74 -13.55 9.15 -6.14
CA MET A 74 -12.68 8.04 -6.53
C MET A 74 -13.37 7.12 -7.54
N ALA A 75 -12.63 6.68 -8.56
CA ALA A 75 -13.12 5.75 -9.56
C ALA A 75 -13.48 4.38 -8.95
N LEU A 76 -14.60 3.78 -9.39
CA LEU A 76 -15.02 2.45 -8.92
C LEU A 76 -13.95 1.38 -9.17
N THR A 77 -13.17 1.52 -10.26
CA THR A 77 -12.04 0.63 -10.57
C THR A 77 -10.94 0.66 -9.51
N GLY A 78 -10.70 1.80 -8.88
CA GLY A 78 -9.79 1.92 -7.74
C GLY A 78 -10.42 1.44 -6.43
N ILE A 79 -11.71 1.77 -6.20
CA ILE A 79 -12.43 1.43 -4.96
C ILE A 79 -12.55 -0.09 -4.81
N LYS A 80 -13.10 -0.77 -5.84
CA LYS A 80 -13.55 -2.18 -5.78
C LYS A 80 -13.23 -3.01 -7.03
N GLY A 81 -12.40 -2.48 -7.95
CA GLY A 81 -11.95 -3.18 -9.14
C GLY A 81 -10.69 -4.02 -8.91
N LEU A 82 -10.32 -4.78 -9.92
CA LEU A 82 -9.10 -5.58 -9.99
C LEU A 82 -8.15 -5.00 -11.04
N ASP A 83 -6.84 -5.16 -10.86
CA ASP A 83 -5.84 -4.60 -11.76
C ASP A 83 -4.75 -5.63 -12.08
N LEU A 84 -4.69 -6.07 -13.35
CA LEU A 84 -3.84 -7.16 -13.80
C LEU A 84 -2.57 -6.62 -14.47
N TYR A 85 -1.44 -7.14 -14.03
CA TYR A 85 -0.12 -6.94 -14.65
C TYR A 85 0.44 -8.28 -15.14
N CYS A 86 1.19 -8.22 -16.23
CA CYS A 86 1.94 -9.34 -16.80
C CYS A 86 3.43 -9.03 -16.74
N LEU A 87 4.25 -10.00 -16.38
CA LEU A 87 5.69 -9.87 -16.41
C LEU A 87 6.20 -10.16 -17.81
N GLU A 88 6.79 -9.17 -18.46
CA GLU A 88 7.50 -9.31 -19.73
C GLU A 88 8.99 -8.99 -19.50
N ASP A 89 9.83 -9.96 -19.73
CA ASP A 89 11.26 -9.95 -19.38
C ASP A 89 11.46 -9.72 -17.86
N THR A 90 11.72 -8.49 -17.46
CA THR A 90 11.92 -8.10 -16.05
C THR A 90 10.95 -6.99 -15.59
N VAL A 91 10.03 -6.58 -16.47
CA VAL A 91 9.15 -5.44 -16.24
C VAL A 91 7.69 -5.88 -16.14
N TRP A 92 7.03 -5.48 -15.06
CA TRP A 92 5.58 -5.64 -14.90
C TRP A 92 4.83 -4.63 -15.77
N ARG A 93 4.14 -5.12 -16.80
CA ARG A 93 3.33 -4.30 -17.71
C ARG A 93 1.86 -4.45 -17.38
N PHE A 94 1.13 -3.34 -17.46
CA PHE A 94 -0.32 -3.35 -17.33
C PHE A 94 -0.94 -4.24 -18.41
N ALA A 95 -1.79 -5.19 -18.02
CA ALA A 95 -2.43 -6.15 -18.91
C ALA A 95 -3.95 -5.94 -18.99
N GLY A 96 -4.59 -5.48 -17.90
CA GLY A 96 -6.03 -5.25 -17.93
C GLY A 96 -6.63 -4.89 -16.58
N VAL A 97 -7.91 -4.51 -16.59
CA VAL A 97 -8.65 -4.06 -15.42
C VAL A 97 -9.99 -4.76 -15.30
N GLY A 98 -10.32 -5.25 -14.10
CA GLY A 98 -11.65 -5.73 -13.75
C GLY A 98 -12.54 -4.56 -13.34
N ARG A 99 -13.45 -4.14 -14.23
CA ARG A 99 -14.41 -3.06 -13.96
C ARG A 99 -15.56 -3.60 -13.12
N PRO A 100 -15.76 -3.09 -11.91
CA PRO A 100 -16.84 -3.55 -11.06
C PRO A 100 -18.18 -2.95 -11.49
N SER A 101 -19.26 -3.72 -11.30
CA SER A 101 -20.64 -3.29 -11.54
C SER A 101 -21.47 -3.22 -10.26
N GLY A 102 -21.04 -3.86 -9.20
CA GLY A 102 -21.74 -3.94 -7.92
C GLY A 102 -21.00 -4.80 -6.91
N LYS A 103 -21.74 -5.52 -6.08
CA LYS A 103 -21.18 -6.39 -5.04
C LYS A 103 -20.55 -7.65 -5.64
N GLU A 104 -21.23 -8.26 -6.60
CA GLU A 104 -20.77 -9.44 -7.36
C GLU A 104 -20.31 -8.98 -8.74
N ASN A 105 -19.13 -9.39 -9.14
CA ASN A 105 -18.48 -8.89 -10.33
C ASN A 105 -17.87 -10.02 -11.16
N LYS A 106 -17.89 -9.85 -12.47
CA LYS A 106 -17.22 -10.73 -13.42
C LYS A 106 -16.69 -9.93 -14.59
N ALA A 107 -15.44 -10.15 -14.96
CA ALA A 107 -14.80 -9.47 -16.09
C ALA A 107 -13.76 -10.35 -16.78
N THR A 108 -13.64 -10.22 -18.09
CA THR A 108 -12.44 -10.60 -18.82
C THR A 108 -11.42 -9.48 -18.61
N LEU A 109 -10.27 -9.83 -18.04
CA LEU A 109 -9.20 -8.90 -17.74
C LEU A 109 -8.32 -8.66 -18.98
N VAL A 110 -7.96 -9.73 -19.66
CA VAL A 110 -7.21 -9.72 -20.92
C VAL A 110 -7.62 -10.91 -21.78
N ALA A 111 -7.64 -10.75 -23.10
CA ALA A 111 -7.96 -11.79 -24.06
C ALA A 111 -7.07 -11.67 -25.32
N HIS A 112 -7.13 -12.70 -26.18
CA HIS A 112 -6.40 -12.76 -27.44
C HIS A 112 -4.86 -12.69 -27.29
N MET A 113 -4.34 -13.20 -26.15
CA MET A 113 -2.90 -13.36 -25.98
C MET A 113 -2.40 -14.57 -26.79
N GLU A 114 -1.15 -14.55 -27.17
CA GLU A 114 -0.48 -15.75 -27.67
C GLU A 114 -0.43 -16.84 -26.57
N PRO A 115 -0.61 -18.13 -26.90
CA PRO A 115 -0.58 -19.23 -25.94
C PRO A 115 0.84 -19.50 -25.45
N LYS A 116 1.32 -18.70 -24.49
CA LYS A 116 2.65 -18.74 -23.91
C LYS A 116 2.54 -18.62 -22.39
N MET A 117 3.36 -19.40 -21.67
CA MET A 117 3.43 -19.32 -20.20
C MET A 117 3.91 -17.93 -19.76
N ARG A 118 3.12 -17.24 -18.96
CA ARG A 118 3.38 -15.89 -18.43
C ARG A 118 3.13 -15.84 -16.94
N GLU A 119 3.85 -14.96 -16.25
CA GLU A 119 3.60 -14.60 -14.86
C GLU A 119 2.66 -13.41 -14.79
N PHE A 120 1.67 -13.50 -13.90
CA PHE A 120 0.69 -12.46 -13.66
C PHE A 120 0.67 -12.00 -12.21
N LEU A 121 0.35 -10.72 -12.02
CA LEU A 121 0.16 -10.06 -10.74
C LEU A 121 -1.19 -9.36 -10.76
N LEU A 122 -2.13 -9.82 -9.94
CA LEU A 122 -3.49 -9.30 -9.84
C LEU A 122 -3.63 -8.54 -8.52
N TYR A 123 -3.64 -7.20 -8.58
CA TYR A 123 -3.91 -6.35 -7.43
C TYR A 123 -5.39 -6.32 -7.10
N LEU A 124 -5.69 -6.31 -5.80
CA LEU A 124 -7.02 -6.30 -5.22
C LEU A 124 -7.47 -4.86 -4.90
N PRO A 125 -8.78 -4.63 -4.65
CA PRO A 125 -9.36 -3.32 -4.36
C PRO A 125 -8.62 -2.51 -3.29
N LEU A 126 -8.62 -1.18 -3.44
CA LEU A 126 -7.97 -0.29 -2.48
C LEU A 126 -8.90 0.10 -1.31
N TYR A 127 -10.20 0.30 -1.59
CA TYR A 127 -11.16 0.83 -0.61
C TYR A 127 -12.32 -0.11 -0.29
N ASP A 128 -12.30 -1.33 -0.84
CA ASP A 128 -13.22 -2.40 -0.47
C ASP A 128 -12.44 -3.65 -0.05
N GLY A 129 -13.11 -4.58 0.60
CA GLY A 129 -12.62 -5.92 0.87
C GLY A 129 -13.08 -6.90 -0.21
N ILE A 130 -12.45 -8.07 -0.26
CA ILE A 130 -12.91 -9.21 -1.07
C ILE A 130 -13.32 -10.34 -0.14
N THR A 131 -14.47 -10.95 -0.41
CA THR A 131 -14.96 -12.15 0.29
C THR A 131 -14.75 -13.41 -0.55
N ASP A 132 -14.86 -13.32 -1.87
CA ASP A 132 -14.58 -14.40 -2.81
C ASP A 132 -13.85 -13.90 -4.04
N LEU A 133 -12.90 -14.69 -4.55
CA LEU A 133 -12.14 -14.42 -5.77
C LEU A 133 -11.84 -15.70 -6.51
N GLN A 134 -12.24 -15.73 -7.77
CA GLN A 134 -11.95 -16.80 -8.72
C GLN A 134 -11.24 -16.23 -9.94
N ILE A 135 -10.19 -16.92 -10.38
CA ILE A 135 -9.46 -16.60 -11.62
C ILE A 135 -9.81 -17.65 -12.65
N GLY A 136 -10.26 -17.21 -13.81
CA GLY A 136 -10.65 -18.05 -14.93
C GLY A 136 -9.65 -17.98 -16.08
N VAL A 137 -9.37 -19.13 -16.68
CA VAL A 137 -8.53 -19.31 -17.87
C VAL A 137 -9.21 -20.22 -18.86
N ASP A 138 -8.68 -20.36 -20.07
CA ASP A 138 -9.17 -21.28 -21.09
C ASP A 138 -9.13 -22.73 -20.59
N SER A 139 -10.09 -23.56 -20.99
CA SER A 139 -10.31 -24.90 -20.43
C SER A 139 -9.12 -25.87 -20.59
N LEU A 140 -8.29 -25.65 -21.59
CA LEU A 140 -7.10 -26.47 -21.85
C LEU A 140 -5.81 -25.84 -21.30
N SER A 141 -5.91 -24.72 -20.62
CA SER A 141 -4.76 -23.99 -20.06
C SER A 141 -4.53 -24.34 -18.59
N GLU A 142 -3.30 -24.19 -18.15
CA GLU A 142 -2.89 -24.42 -16.78
C GLU A 142 -2.87 -23.13 -15.96
N ILE A 143 -3.23 -23.22 -14.68
CA ILE A 143 -2.90 -22.23 -13.67
C ILE A 143 -1.90 -22.84 -12.71
N LEU A 144 -0.72 -22.23 -12.64
CA LEU A 144 0.40 -22.71 -11.85
C LEU A 144 0.82 -21.67 -10.82
N LEU A 145 1.58 -22.13 -9.84
CA LEU A 145 2.30 -21.26 -8.91
C LEU A 145 3.31 -20.40 -9.65
N PRO A 146 3.65 -19.17 -9.17
CA PRO A 146 4.73 -18.37 -9.75
C PRO A 146 6.02 -19.20 -9.84
N ALA A 147 6.71 -19.15 -10.99
CA ALA A 147 8.02 -19.78 -11.14
C ALA A 147 9.14 -18.85 -10.68
N ILE A 148 8.94 -17.55 -10.86
CA ILE A 148 9.90 -16.56 -10.40
C ILE A 148 9.75 -16.45 -8.89
N ASN A 149 10.73 -16.91 -8.16
CA ASN A 149 10.90 -16.56 -6.76
C ASN A 149 11.14 -15.06 -6.71
N LEU A 150 10.07 -14.28 -6.88
CA LEU A 150 10.14 -12.92 -6.40
C LEU A 150 10.45 -12.99 -4.93
N PRO A 151 10.93 -11.88 -4.39
CA PRO A 151 11.76 -11.84 -3.19
C PRO A 151 11.07 -12.41 -1.96
N VAL A 152 10.64 -13.66 -2.03
CA VAL A 152 10.17 -14.45 -0.87
C VAL A 152 11.27 -14.51 0.21
N ARG A 153 12.50 -14.18 -0.18
CA ARG A 153 13.65 -14.14 0.73
C ARG A 153 14.05 -12.73 1.15
N GLU A 154 13.53 -11.71 0.49
CA GLU A 154 13.87 -10.35 0.83
C GLU A 154 12.82 -9.76 1.78
N LYS A 155 13.31 -9.09 2.81
CA LYS A 155 12.45 -8.43 3.80
C LYS A 155 11.58 -7.38 3.12
N PRO A 156 10.27 -7.30 3.44
CA PRO A 156 9.36 -6.34 2.82
C PRO A 156 9.68 -4.90 3.23
N ILE A 157 9.17 -3.94 2.47
CA ILE A 157 9.06 -2.54 2.90
C ILE A 157 7.70 -2.37 3.57
N VAL A 158 7.67 -1.92 4.81
CA VAL A 158 6.43 -1.71 5.56
C VAL A 158 6.06 -0.23 5.57
N PHE A 159 4.89 0.09 5.05
CA PHE A 159 4.34 1.44 5.06
C PHE A 159 3.19 1.54 6.05
N TYR A 160 3.19 2.59 6.86
CA TYR A 160 2.08 2.94 7.76
C TYR A 160 1.65 4.38 7.53
N GLY A 161 0.35 4.62 7.36
CA GLY A 161 -0.14 5.98 7.11
C GLY A 161 -1.64 6.11 6.84
N THR A 162 -1.96 6.99 5.92
CA THR A 162 -3.25 7.65 5.74
C THR A 162 -4.08 7.09 4.57
N SER A 163 -5.10 7.87 4.14
CA SER A 163 -5.85 7.62 2.90
C SER A 163 -4.97 7.66 1.65
N ILE A 164 -3.98 8.55 1.64
CA ILE A 164 -3.00 8.65 0.54
C ILE A 164 -2.22 7.33 0.44
N LEU A 165 -1.73 6.84 1.56
CA LEU A 165 -1.03 5.56 1.60
C LEU A 165 -1.95 4.39 1.21
N GLN A 166 -3.21 4.38 1.66
CA GLN A 166 -4.18 3.36 1.26
C GLN A 166 -4.42 3.34 -0.26
N GLY A 167 -4.17 4.43 -0.94
CA GLY A 167 -4.34 4.61 -2.39
C GLY A 167 -5.58 5.44 -2.74
N GLY A 168 -5.97 6.37 -1.85
CA GLY A 168 -7.13 7.24 -2.03
C GLY A 168 -7.03 8.08 -3.30
N CYS A 169 -8.01 7.89 -4.19
CA CYS A 169 -8.21 8.47 -5.51
C CYS A 169 -7.35 7.88 -6.64
N ALA A 170 -6.51 6.86 -6.41
CA ALA A 170 -5.95 6.10 -7.53
C ALA A 170 -7.07 5.52 -8.41
N THR A 171 -6.95 5.65 -9.71
CA THR A 171 -8.00 5.19 -10.64
C THR A 171 -8.15 3.67 -10.69
N ARG A 172 -7.11 2.93 -10.32
CA ARG A 172 -7.06 1.46 -10.24
C ARG A 172 -6.00 1.02 -9.23
N PRO A 173 -6.08 -0.19 -8.67
CA PRO A 173 -5.20 -0.63 -7.59
C PRO A 173 -3.70 -0.50 -7.85
N GLY A 174 -3.25 -0.82 -9.05
CA GLY A 174 -1.83 -0.76 -9.42
C GLY A 174 -1.24 0.65 -9.47
N MET A 175 -2.07 1.71 -9.40
CA MET A 175 -1.63 3.11 -9.38
C MET A 175 -1.37 3.65 -7.97
N ALA A 176 -1.75 2.96 -6.89
CA ALA A 176 -1.27 3.31 -5.57
C ALA A 176 0.27 3.24 -5.52
N HIS A 177 0.92 4.26 -4.97
CA HIS A 177 2.40 4.38 -5.00
C HIS A 177 3.12 3.19 -4.38
N THR A 178 2.55 2.55 -3.35
CA THR A 178 3.12 1.33 -2.77
C THR A 178 3.18 0.19 -3.77
N ASN A 179 2.15 0.05 -4.62
CA ASN A 179 2.09 -0.96 -5.68
C ASN A 179 3.01 -0.62 -6.85
N ILE A 180 3.17 0.68 -7.18
CA ILE A 180 4.16 1.15 -8.15
C ILE A 180 5.57 0.81 -7.66
N LEU A 181 5.90 1.19 -6.43
CA LEU A 181 7.20 0.92 -5.81
C LEU A 181 7.50 -0.58 -5.70
N SER A 182 6.50 -1.40 -5.36
CA SER A 182 6.65 -2.85 -5.33
C SER A 182 7.11 -3.41 -6.68
N ARG A 183 6.51 -2.94 -7.78
CA ARG A 183 6.91 -3.35 -9.14
C ARG A 183 8.30 -2.84 -9.53
N TRP A 184 8.60 -1.57 -9.23
CA TRP A 184 9.89 -0.95 -9.62
C TRP A 184 11.08 -1.49 -8.83
N LEU A 185 10.89 -1.75 -7.54
CA LEU A 185 11.92 -2.30 -6.66
C LEU A 185 11.98 -3.84 -6.73
N ASN A 186 11.00 -4.45 -7.43
CA ASN A 186 10.80 -5.90 -7.41
C ASN A 186 10.80 -6.45 -5.97
N ARG A 187 10.07 -5.78 -5.07
CA ARG A 187 10.05 -6.07 -3.63
C ARG A 187 8.64 -5.99 -3.07
N GLU A 188 8.34 -6.89 -2.14
CA GLU A 188 7.06 -6.84 -1.42
C GLU A 188 6.91 -5.54 -0.63
N THR A 189 5.76 -4.90 -0.76
CA THR A 189 5.36 -3.75 0.04
C THR A 189 4.17 -4.10 0.90
N ILE A 190 4.22 -3.69 2.15
CA ILE A 190 3.15 -3.85 3.13
C ILE A 190 2.42 -2.53 3.28
N ASN A 191 1.19 -2.47 2.80
CA ASN A 191 0.37 -1.27 2.89
C ASN A 191 -0.52 -1.29 4.13
N LEU A 192 -0.13 -0.56 5.18
CA LEU A 192 -0.93 -0.28 6.37
C LEU A 192 -1.45 1.16 6.34
N GLY A 193 -1.99 1.57 5.19
CA GLY A 193 -2.73 2.83 5.03
C GLY A 193 -4.16 2.70 5.53
N PHE A 194 -4.59 3.67 6.34
CA PHE A 194 -5.91 3.70 6.94
C PHE A 194 -6.54 5.08 6.76
N SER A 195 -7.48 5.19 5.84
CA SER A 195 -8.14 6.44 5.45
C SER A 195 -8.67 7.23 6.65
N GLY A 196 -8.13 8.45 6.89
CA GLY A 196 -8.47 9.29 8.04
C GLY A 196 -8.08 8.70 9.40
N ASN A 197 -7.37 7.56 9.44
CA ASN A 197 -7.12 6.78 10.65
C ASN A 197 -5.67 6.32 10.84
N GLY A 198 -4.72 6.92 10.14
CA GLY A 198 -3.29 6.81 10.46
C GLY A 198 -2.97 7.61 11.71
N LEU A 199 -3.52 7.23 12.88
CA LEU A 199 -3.57 8.04 14.10
C LEU A 199 -2.59 7.58 15.21
N LEU A 200 -1.57 6.79 14.85
CA LEU A 200 -0.53 6.31 15.77
C LEU A 200 -1.07 5.36 16.86
N ASP A 201 -2.04 4.51 16.49
CA ASP A 201 -2.54 3.45 17.38
C ASP A 201 -1.39 2.47 17.68
N VAL A 202 -1.07 2.31 18.97
CA VAL A 202 0.10 1.54 19.41
C VAL A 202 0.02 0.07 19.02
N GLU A 203 -1.17 -0.49 18.96
CA GLU A 203 -1.44 -1.87 18.54
C GLU A 203 -0.97 -2.13 17.08
N ILE A 204 -1.00 -1.10 16.24
CA ILE A 204 -0.44 -1.18 14.88
C ILE A 204 1.08 -1.17 14.93
N ALA A 205 1.70 -0.34 15.78
CA ALA A 205 3.15 -0.39 15.98
C ALA A 205 3.61 -1.77 16.48
N GLU A 206 2.85 -2.41 17.39
CA GLU A 206 3.14 -3.75 17.90
C GLU A 206 3.17 -4.80 16.80
N ILE A 207 2.16 -4.83 15.90
CA ILE A 207 2.18 -5.78 14.78
C ILE A 207 3.29 -5.47 13.77
N MET A 208 3.54 -4.18 13.49
CA MET A 208 4.66 -3.78 12.63
C MET A 208 5.99 -4.26 13.19
N ALA A 209 6.21 -4.10 14.47
CA ALA A 209 7.43 -4.52 15.16
C ALA A 209 7.75 -6.01 15.01
N HIS A 210 6.72 -6.86 14.78
CA HIS A 210 6.90 -8.30 14.52
C HIS A 210 7.24 -8.64 13.06
N ILE A 211 7.17 -7.67 12.16
CA ILE A 211 7.52 -7.89 10.76
C ILE A 211 9.01 -7.64 10.59
N ASP A 212 9.74 -8.62 10.09
CA ASP A 212 11.16 -8.46 9.74
C ASP A 212 11.26 -7.67 8.43
N ALA A 213 11.17 -6.34 8.54
CA ALA A 213 11.15 -5.40 7.44
C ALA A 213 12.55 -5.00 6.97
N SER A 214 12.67 -4.67 5.69
CA SER A 214 13.88 -4.00 5.17
C SER A 214 13.89 -2.51 5.53
N VAL A 215 12.74 -1.86 5.48
CA VAL A 215 12.54 -0.44 5.78
C VAL A 215 11.13 -0.24 6.32
N TYR A 216 10.97 0.62 7.32
CA TYR A 216 9.66 1.15 7.73
C TYR A 216 9.52 2.58 7.21
N VAL A 217 8.38 2.87 6.58
CA VAL A 217 7.98 4.21 6.12
C VAL A 217 6.77 4.66 6.91
N LEU A 218 6.93 5.70 7.71
CA LEU A 218 5.91 6.23 8.62
C LEU A 218 5.33 7.52 8.01
N ASP A 219 4.25 7.37 7.25
CA ASP A 219 3.56 8.41 6.45
C ASP A 219 2.19 8.76 7.05
N PHE A 220 2.16 9.05 8.34
CA PHE A 220 0.95 9.30 9.12
C PHE A 220 0.62 10.79 9.30
N VAL A 221 1.57 11.67 9.04
CA VAL A 221 1.48 13.10 9.37
C VAL A 221 0.21 13.76 8.84
N PRO A 222 -0.29 13.48 7.62
CA PRO A 222 -1.52 14.09 7.12
C PRO A 222 -2.79 13.81 7.95
N ASN A 223 -2.85 12.75 8.73
CA ASN A 223 -4.00 12.45 9.60
C ASN A 223 -3.82 12.94 11.05
N CYS A 224 -2.63 13.38 11.44
CA CYS A 224 -2.34 13.74 12.82
C CYS A 224 -2.20 15.25 13.00
N GLN A 225 -2.96 15.83 13.90
CA GLN A 225 -2.71 17.19 14.37
C GLN A 225 -1.37 17.25 15.12
N ALA A 226 -0.72 18.44 15.12
CA ALA A 226 0.59 18.66 15.76
C ALA A 226 0.65 18.10 17.19
N ALA A 227 -0.34 18.39 18.03
CA ALA A 227 -0.42 17.91 19.41
C ALA A 227 -0.44 16.38 19.51
N ARG A 228 -1.08 15.67 18.54
CA ARG A 228 -1.07 14.21 18.49
C ARG A 228 0.31 13.68 18.12
N ILE A 229 0.97 14.31 17.16
CA ILE A 229 2.34 13.94 16.76
C ILE A 229 3.26 14.09 17.97
N ASP A 230 3.24 15.25 18.64
CA ASP A 230 4.07 15.52 19.80
C ASP A 230 3.86 14.53 20.96
N SER A 231 2.63 14.03 21.15
CA SER A 231 2.29 13.12 22.24
C SER A 231 2.53 11.64 21.93
N LEU A 232 2.34 11.20 20.66
CA LEU A 232 2.27 9.77 20.34
C LEU A 232 3.40 9.27 19.42
N ALA A 233 4.01 10.13 18.57
CA ALA A 233 4.92 9.66 17.54
C ALA A 233 6.18 9.00 18.10
N GLU A 234 6.75 9.55 19.20
CA GLU A 234 7.91 8.94 19.85
C GLU A 234 7.56 7.58 20.49
N ARG A 235 6.38 7.45 21.10
CA ARG A 235 5.92 6.17 21.66
C ARG A 235 5.72 5.12 20.57
N PHE A 236 5.04 5.47 19.47
CA PHE A 236 4.83 4.60 18.32
C PHE A 236 6.16 4.12 17.72
N TYR A 237 7.09 5.04 17.52
CA TYR A 237 8.44 4.72 17.07
C TYR A 237 9.18 3.77 18.01
N LYS A 238 9.15 4.00 19.32
CA LYS A 238 9.85 3.17 20.31
C LYS A 238 9.41 1.72 20.26
N VAL A 239 8.11 1.44 20.15
CA VAL A 239 7.59 0.08 20.04
C VAL A 239 8.22 -0.67 18.86
N ILE A 240 8.37 0.00 17.71
CA ILE A 240 9.02 -0.59 16.54
C ILE A 240 10.52 -0.75 16.80
N ARG A 241 11.19 0.30 17.30
CA ARG A 241 12.65 0.33 17.47
C ARG A 241 13.17 -0.69 18.48
N GLU A 242 12.42 -0.97 19.54
CA GLU A 242 12.78 -1.96 20.56
C GLU A 242 12.94 -3.37 19.98
N ARG A 243 12.10 -3.75 19.01
CA ARG A 243 12.21 -5.06 18.33
C ARG A 243 13.08 -5.02 17.07
N GLN A 244 13.18 -3.86 16.45
CA GLN A 244 13.88 -3.66 15.18
C GLN A 244 15.01 -2.61 15.35
N PRO A 245 16.05 -2.94 16.11
CA PRO A 245 17.03 -1.95 16.56
C PRO A 245 17.85 -1.31 15.44
N TYR A 246 18.00 -1.99 14.31
CA TYR A 246 18.85 -1.54 13.19
C TYR A 246 18.10 -1.24 11.91
N THR A 247 16.82 -1.64 11.80
CA THR A 247 16.04 -1.44 10.59
C THR A 247 15.83 0.04 10.31
N PRO A 248 16.08 0.54 9.09
CA PRO A 248 15.80 1.91 8.71
C PRO A 248 14.34 2.28 8.96
N ILE A 249 14.13 3.47 9.57
CA ILE A 249 12.79 4.07 9.74
C ILE A 249 12.81 5.44 9.07
N LEU A 250 11.91 5.62 8.10
CA LEU A 250 11.74 6.86 7.36
C LEU A 250 10.46 7.55 7.87
N PHE A 251 10.60 8.72 8.48
CA PHE A 251 9.47 9.61 8.73
C PHE A 251 9.20 10.43 7.49
N VAL A 252 7.94 10.68 7.17
CA VAL A 252 7.52 11.45 6.00
C VAL A 252 6.72 12.66 6.47
N GLU A 253 7.10 13.85 6.01
CA GLU A 253 6.33 15.08 6.24
C GLU A 253 4.98 15.04 5.49
N ASN A 254 4.03 15.86 5.93
CA ASN A 254 2.82 16.12 5.18
C ASN A 254 3.18 16.80 3.85
N PRO A 255 2.72 16.28 2.71
CA PRO A 255 2.88 16.97 1.43
C PRO A 255 2.33 18.40 1.48
N VAL A 256 2.95 19.31 0.74
CA VAL A 256 2.39 20.65 0.53
C VAL A 256 1.28 20.55 -0.51
N TYR A 257 0.05 20.74 -0.08
CA TYR A 257 -1.12 20.65 -0.95
C TYR A 257 -1.28 21.90 -1.82
N PRO A 258 -1.66 21.78 -3.10
CA PRO A 258 -1.78 22.92 -4.01
C PRO A 258 -2.68 24.04 -3.49
N TYR A 259 -3.82 23.69 -2.88
CA TYR A 259 -4.76 24.69 -2.39
C TYR A 259 -4.30 25.44 -1.11
N SER A 260 -3.26 24.96 -0.43
CA SER A 260 -2.65 25.67 0.70
C SER A 260 -2.08 27.03 0.30
N PHE A 261 -1.76 27.22 -0.99
CA PHE A 261 -1.37 28.52 -1.51
C PHE A 261 -2.47 29.59 -1.33
N TYR A 262 -3.72 29.20 -1.43
CA TYR A 262 -4.87 30.11 -1.29
C TYR A 262 -5.54 30.05 0.10
N ASN A 263 -5.23 29.00 0.87
CA ASN A 263 -5.82 28.77 2.20
C ASN A 263 -4.75 28.79 3.29
N LYS A 264 -4.59 29.98 3.91
CA LYS A 264 -3.58 30.19 4.95
C LYS A 264 -3.72 29.24 6.14
N GLN A 265 -4.96 28.89 6.53
CA GLN A 265 -5.18 27.99 7.66
C GLN A 265 -4.64 26.60 7.35
N VAL A 266 -4.85 26.09 6.14
CA VAL A 266 -4.28 24.81 5.69
C VAL A 266 -2.77 24.88 5.61
N ALA A 267 -2.19 25.97 5.12
CA ALA A 267 -0.74 26.17 5.08
C ALA A 267 -0.13 26.14 6.49
N ASP A 268 -0.75 26.85 7.43
CA ASP A 268 -0.32 26.90 8.84
C ASP A 268 -0.46 25.52 9.52
N ASP A 269 -1.53 24.77 9.25
CA ASP A 269 -1.73 23.42 9.75
C ASP A 269 -0.66 22.45 9.24
N ILE A 270 -0.36 22.47 7.94
CA ILE A 270 0.72 21.67 7.34
C ILE A 270 2.07 22.01 7.97
N ALA A 271 2.38 23.30 8.07
CA ALA A 271 3.63 23.77 8.68
C ALA A 271 3.75 23.28 10.13
N SER A 272 2.69 23.41 10.93
CA SER A 272 2.66 22.99 12.34
C SER A 272 2.89 21.49 12.51
N ARG A 273 2.24 20.66 11.66
CA ARG A 273 2.42 19.20 11.66
C ARG A 273 3.85 18.82 11.28
N ASN A 274 4.38 19.43 10.21
CA ASN A 274 5.75 19.18 9.75
C ASN A 274 6.78 19.63 10.78
N GLU A 275 6.56 20.76 11.47
CA GLU A 275 7.41 21.19 12.56
C GLU A 275 7.41 20.18 13.73
N SER A 276 6.24 19.63 14.09
CA SER A 276 6.14 18.62 15.15
C SER A 276 6.93 17.36 14.82
N ILE A 277 6.78 16.79 13.61
CA ILE A 277 7.55 15.60 13.23
C ILE A 277 9.06 15.90 13.13
N ASN A 278 9.44 17.12 12.71
CA ASN A 278 10.84 17.57 12.72
C ASN A 278 11.42 17.56 14.15
N ARG A 279 10.69 18.14 15.13
CA ARG A 279 11.13 18.13 16.54
C ARG A 279 11.33 16.71 17.06
N ILE A 280 10.39 15.79 16.76
CA ILE A 280 10.52 14.38 17.16
C ILE A 280 11.76 13.76 16.51
N PHE A 281 11.94 13.92 15.20
CA PHE A 281 13.10 13.40 14.48
C PHE A 281 14.43 13.88 15.08
N HIS A 282 14.60 15.17 15.30
CA HIS A 282 15.82 15.73 15.87
C HIS A 282 16.08 15.18 17.28
N ARG A 283 15.05 15.12 18.13
CA ARG A 283 15.15 14.52 19.47
C ARG A 283 15.62 13.07 19.44
N LEU A 284 15.13 12.28 18.49
CA LEU A 284 15.55 10.88 18.35
C LEU A 284 16.99 10.77 17.85
N LYS A 285 17.42 11.67 16.95
CA LYS A 285 18.81 11.77 16.51
C LYS A 285 19.75 12.13 17.66
N GLU A 286 19.38 13.10 18.49
CA GLU A 286 20.15 13.52 19.68
C GLU A 286 20.26 12.39 20.70
N LYS A 287 19.25 11.52 20.81
CA LYS A 287 19.29 10.28 21.62
C LYS A 287 20.17 9.18 21.01
N GLY A 288 20.79 9.42 19.86
CA GLY A 288 21.79 8.56 19.23
C GLY A 288 21.28 7.59 18.19
N ASP A 289 20.00 7.63 17.78
CA ASP A 289 19.55 6.77 16.69
C ASP A 289 20.10 7.24 15.34
N LYS A 290 20.92 6.38 14.73
CA LYS A 290 21.53 6.63 13.41
C LYS A 290 20.71 6.12 12.26
N ASN A 291 19.72 5.24 12.51
CA ASN A 291 18.93 4.53 11.51
C ASN A 291 17.53 5.13 11.31
N ILE A 292 17.41 6.44 11.41
CA ILE A 292 16.20 7.19 11.10
C ILE A 292 16.51 8.32 10.10
N TRP A 293 15.53 8.60 9.25
CA TRP A 293 15.57 9.68 8.26
C TRP A 293 14.23 10.41 8.24
N LEU A 294 14.26 11.67 7.84
CA LEU A 294 13.08 12.49 7.64
C LEU A 294 13.02 12.92 6.18
N LEU A 295 11.94 12.57 5.51
CA LEU A 295 11.64 12.94 4.13
C LEU A 295 10.85 14.24 4.14
N LYS A 296 11.47 15.28 3.57
CA LYS A 296 10.89 16.62 3.51
C LYS A 296 9.79 16.70 2.46
N SER A 297 8.81 17.57 2.70
CA SER A 297 7.64 17.75 1.82
C SER A 297 7.95 18.36 0.46
N GLU A 298 9.14 18.94 0.28
CA GLU A 298 9.55 19.55 -0.97
C GLU A 298 9.59 18.55 -2.13
N ASN A 299 9.00 18.92 -3.26
CA ASN A 299 8.98 18.14 -4.51
C ASN A 299 8.30 16.77 -4.46
N MET A 300 7.54 16.44 -3.40
CA MET A 300 6.88 15.14 -3.29
C MET A 300 5.89 14.87 -4.43
N ILE A 301 5.12 15.89 -4.84
CA ILE A 301 4.02 15.76 -5.82
C ILE A 301 4.09 16.77 -6.98
N GLY A 302 5.19 17.54 -7.07
CA GLY A 302 5.37 18.60 -8.07
C GLY A 302 4.73 19.93 -7.66
N HIS A 303 4.83 20.94 -8.55
CA HIS A 303 4.46 22.31 -8.25
C HIS A 303 3.38 22.89 -9.19
N ASP A 304 2.87 22.11 -10.13
CA ASP A 304 1.87 22.56 -11.12
C ASP A 304 0.42 22.55 -10.61
N GLY A 305 0.18 21.97 -9.43
CA GLY A 305 -1.16 21.87 -8.85
C GLY A 305 -1.99 20.67 -9.32
N GLU A 306 -1.49 19.84 -10.26
CA GLU A 306 -2.26 18.80 -10.94
C GLU A 306 -2.23 17.41 -10.21
N ALA A 307 -1.51 17.34 -9.10
CA ALA A 307 -1.25 16.06 -8.42
C ALA A 307 -2.41 15.57 -7.54
N THR A 308 -3.47 16.35 -7.33
CA THR A 308 -4.55 16.01 -6.40
C THR A 308 -5.94 16.11 -7.04
N VAL A 309 -6.90 15.31 -6.57
CA VAL A 309 -8.29 15.29 -7.03
C VAL A 309 -9.13 16.35 -6.31
N ASP A 310 -8.92 16.51 -5.01
CA ASP A 310 -9.72 17.33 -4.11
C ASP A 310 -8.88 18.32 -3.27
N GLY A 311 -7.61 18.46 -3.64
CA GLY A 311 -6.64 19.27 -2.93
C GLY A 311 -5.74 18.49 -1.96
N GLU A 312 -6.12 17.27 -1.58
CA GLU A 312 -5.37 16.40 -0.66
C GLU A 312 -5.03 15.03 -1.27
N HIS A 313 -6.04 14.32 -1.80
CA HIS A 313 -5.87 12.96 -2.32
C HIS A 313 -5.29 12.97 -3.73
N PHE A 314 -4.35 12.10 -3.98
CA PHE A 314 -3.57 12.11 -5.21
C PHE A 314 -4.35 11.61 -6.43
N THR A 315 -4.12 12.28 -7.57
CA THR A 315 -4.39 11.70 -8.88
C THR A 315 -3.36 10.60 -9.19
N ASP A 316 -3.56 9.85 -10.29
CA ASP A 316 -2.53 8.90 -10.76
C ASP A 316 -1.20 9.61 -11.03
N LEU A 317 -1.22 10.86 -11.50
CA LEU A 317 -0.03 11.69 -11.65
C LEU A 317 0.65 11.96 -10.29
N GLY A 318 -0.14 12.31 -9.27
CA GLY A 318 0.37 12.51 -7.92
C GLY A 318 1.00 11.25 -7.33
N PHE A 319 0.36 10.09 -7.50
CA PHE A 319 0.92 8.80 -7.07
C PHE A 319 2.21 8.43 -7.80
N MET A 320 2.29 8.73 -9.09
CA MET A 320 3.48 8.48 -9.90
C MET A 320 4.65 9.33 -9.41
N ARG A 321 4.44 10.65 -9.23
CA ARG A 321 5.44 11.58 -8.69
C ARG A 321 5.89 11.20 -7.29
N TYR A 322 4.94 10.79 -6.45
CA TYR A 322 5.28 10.37 -5.08
C TYR A 322 6.08 9.06 -5.07
N ALA A 323 5.78 8.13 -5.98
CA ALA A 323 6.60 6.94 -6.17
C ALA A 323 8.01 7.29 -6.69
N GLU A 324 8.11 8.21 -7.66
CA GLU A 324 9.39 8.72 -8.19
C GLU A 324 10.23 9.42 -7.09
N PHE A 325 9.57 10.16 -6.21
CA PHE A 325 10.23 10.79 -5.05
C PHE A 325 10.78 9.75 -4.06
N LEU A 326 9.99 8.71 -3.73
CA LEU A 326 10.38 7.69 -2.76
C LEU A 326 11.38 6.66 -3.31
N TYR A 327 11.34 6.38 -4.62
CA TYR A 327 12.10 5.30 -5.24
C TYR A 327 13.62 5.38 -4.98
N PRO A 328 14.33 6.49 -5.27
CA PRO A 328 15.78 6.57 -5.07
C PRO A 328 16.15 6.48 -3.58
N ILE A 329 15.30 6.97 -2.69
CA ILE A 329 15.51 6.93 -1.25
C ILE A 329 15.43 5.48 -0.77
N LEU A 330 14.38 4.77 -1.15
CA LEU A 330 14.20 3.36 -0.80
C LEU A 330 15.30 2.50 -1.39
N GLN A 331 15.66 2.71 -2.66
CA GLN A 331 16.74 1.98 -3.33
C GLN A 331 18.07 2.11 -2.57
N LYS A 332 18.41 3.32 -2.10
CA LYS A 332 19.60 3.57 -1.28
C LYS A 332 19.56 2.75 0.02
N HIS A 333 18.43 2.73 0.73
CA HIS A 333 18.33 2.00 1.99
C HIS A 333 18.31 0.48 1.80
N LEU A 334 17.77 0.00 0.70
CA LEU A 334 17.77 -1.42 0.35
C LEU A 334 19.17 -1.93 -0.02
N SER A 335 20.01 -1.12 -0.66
CA SER A 335 21.39 -1.48 -1.02
C SER A 335 22.33 -1.56 0.19
N LEU A 336 22.06 -0.81 1.27
CA LEU A 336 22.87 -0.85 2.50
C LEU A 336 22.69 -2.12 3.34
N ILE A 337 21.65 -2.92 3.06
CA ILE A 337 21.37 -4.17 3.79
C ILE A 337 22.23 -5.34 3.26
N HIS A 338 22.90 -5.16 2.11
CA HIS A 338 23.74 -6.18 1.47
C HIS A 338 25.24 -6.05 1.79
N ILE A 339 25.62 -5.14 2.69
CA ILE A 339 26.98 -4.97 3.21
C ILE A 339 26.98 -5.40 4.67
#